data_b753863eef6760ec52325705da7af97a
#
_entry.id   b753863eef6760ec52325705da7af97a
#
_cell.length_a   1.000
_cell.length_b   1.000
_cell.length_c   1.000
_cell.angle_alpha   90.00
_cell.angle_beta   90.00
_cell.angle_gamma   90.00
#
_symmetry.space_group_name_H-M   'P 1'
#
loop_
_entity.id
_entity.type
_entity.pdbx_description
1 polymer ?
#
loop_
_entity_poly.entity_id
_entity_poly.type
_entity_poly.pdbx_seq_one_letter_code
_entity_poly.pdbx_strand_id
1 'polypeptide(L)'
;MSRHGTRAPLLAAALLAVLALLVVGCGGSSGGTSLPARESDANYGTAIDQPVPAALEKLPMTNQHGEKVTLDSFKGKTVMLVPFLTLCADICPFTTGILLQVEKALEADHAASKVEIVELSVDPHRDTTTRLAAYAKLTHAGWQLVRMNPADLSQFQEFFKFTYIKVPEGSPPSIDWMTGKPLTYDIQHSDDYFVIDPKGNERIVEDAAPDYTGKLNPKLQKFLSAEGREHQKHPPQPDWTTADALEALGHVMHQELPVAAAG
;
A
#
# COMPACT_ATOMS: atom_id res chain seq x y z
N MET A 1 40.71 64.12 55.40
CA MET A 1 41.67 63.44 56.32
C MET A 1 41.46 61.95 56.11
N SER A 2 42.53 61.34 55.55
CA SER A 2 43.29 60.21 56.07
C SER A 2 42.52 58.88 56.06
N ARG A 3 42.89 57.85 55.49
CA ARG A 3 44.06 57.14 54.99
C ARG A 3 43.69 55.67 54.78
N HIS A 4 44.09 55.16 53.67
CA HIS A 4 44.76 53.86 53.49
C HIS A 4 44.12 52.59 54.05
N GLY A 5 43.93 51.59 53.24
CA GLY A 5 44.82 50.48 53.19
C GLY A 5 44.36 49.35 52.25
N THR A 6 45.17 49.13 51.28
CA THR A 6 45.35 47.96 50.45
C THR A 6 45.48 46.63 51.20
N ARG A 7 45.00 45.53 50.60
CA ARG A 7 45.77 44.29 50.30
C ARG A 7 44.86 43.13 49.84
N ALA A 8 45.06 42.70 48.63
CA ALA A 8 44.83 41.31 48.20
C ALA A 8 45.99 40.45 48.75
N PRO A 9 46.12 39.15 48.58
CA PRO A 9 45.36 38.17 47.82
C PRO A 9 45.09 36.84 48.61
N LEU A 10 44.54 35.86 48.01
CA LEU A 10 45.00 34.46 47.87
C LEU A 10 43.87 33.46 47.72
N LEU A 11 43.89 32.86 46.56
CA LEU A 11 43.63 31.46 46.22
C LEU A 11 43.01 30.56 47.32
N ALA A 12 41.84 30.07 47.09
CA ALA A 12 41.43 28.75 47.55
C ALA A 12 40.56 28.06 46.47
N ALA A 13 41.16 27.07 45.84
CA ALA A 13 40.48 26.14 44.94
C ALA A 13 39.43 25.34 45.72
N ALA A 14 38.19 25.44 45.32
CA ALA A 14 37.13 24.55 45.81
C ALA A 14 36.76 23.59 44.71
N LEU A 15 37.06 22.30 44.93
CA LEU A 15 36.60 21.16 44.15
C LEU A 15 35.05 21.15 44.10
N LEU A 16 34.49 21.30 42.92
CA LEU A 16 33.09 20.95 42.63
C LEU A 16 33.03 19.47 42.27
N ALA A 17 32.61 18.65 43.22
CA ALA A 17 32.25 17.27 42.98
C ALA A 17 30.94 17.26 42.16
N VAL A 18 31.04 16.88 40.86
CA VAL A 18 29.90 16.62 40.00
C VAL A 18 29.31 15.26 40.41
N LEU A 19 28.22 15.30 41.13
CA LEU A 19 27.41 14.13 41.44
C LEU A 19 26.61 13.73 40.17
N ALA A 20 27.16 12.79 39.38
CA ALA A 20 26.44 12.19 38.27
C ALA A 20 25.33 11.27 38.82
N LEU A 21 24.09 11.76 38.82
CA LEU A 21 22.91 10.93 38.99
C LEU A 21 22.76 10.04 37.77
N LEU A 22 23.13 8.78 37.89
CA LEU A 22 22.72 7.71 36.97
C LEU A 22 21.23 7.45 37.16
N VAL A 23 20.40 8.08 36.33
CA VAL A 23 19.02 7.67 36.13
C VAL A 23 19.07 6.42 35.26
N VAL A 24 19.04 5.24 35.89
CA VAL A 24 18.74 3.98 35.20
C VAL A 24 17.25 3.99 34.89
N GLY A 25 16.89 4.56 33.74
CA GLY A 25 15.58 4.42 33.15
C GLY A 25 15.45 3.01 32.56
N CYS A 26 14.72 2.12 33.26
CA CYS A 26 14.17 0.93 32.61
C CYS A 26 13.11 1.37 31.59
N GLY A 27 13.54 1.83 30.43
CA GLY A 27 12.72 1.98 29.25
C GLY A 27 12.67 0.62 28.56
N GLY A 28 11.53 -0.08 28.64
CA GLY A 28 11.27 -1.24 27.80
C GLY A 28 11.35 -0.82 26.33
N SER A 29 12.43 -1.19 25.64
CA SER A 29 12.52 -1.10 24.19
C SER A 29 11.52 -2.09 23.62
N SER A 30 10.33 -1.64 23.27
CA SER A 30 9.57 -2.25 22.18
C SER A 30 10.42 -2.06 20.94
N GLY A 31 11.15 -3.11 20.55
CA GLY A 31 11.99 -3.13 19.36
C GLY A 31 11.14 -3.11 18.10
N GLY A 32 10.50 -1.98 17.81
CA GLY A 32 10.02 -1.67 16.48
C GLY A 32 11.25 -1.40 15.63
N THR A 33 11.50 -2.24 14.64
CA THR A 33 12.51 -1.96 13.61
C THR A 33 11.97 -0.80 12.79
N SER A 34 12.40 0.43 13.11
CA SER A 34 12.06 1.59 12.28
C SER A 34 12.65 1.36 10.89
N LEU A 35 11.86 1.68 9.86
CA LEU A 35 12.37 1.72 8.50
C LEU A 35 13.49 2.76 8.42
N PRO A 36 14.54 2.52 7.61
CA PRO A 36 15.55 3.54 7.34
C PRO A 36 14.85 4.79 6.77
N ALA A 37 15.43 5.96 7.02
CA ALA A 37 14.96 7.19 6.40
C ALA A 37 15.04 7.04 4.87
N ARG A 38 14.00 7.52 4.17
CA ARG A 38 13.92 7.50 2.71
C ARG A 38 15.17 8.17 2.11
N GLU A 39 15.87 7.49 1.22
CA GLU A 39 16.81 8.14 0.33
C GLU A 39 16.03 8.99 -0.68
N SER A 40 16.54 10.19 -0.97
CA SER A 40 15.78 11.34 -1.47
C SER A 40 15.15 11.24 -2.87
N ASP A 41 15.32 10.15 -3.58
CA ASP A 41 14.88 10.01 -4.98
C ASP A 41 13.90 8.85 -5.24
N ALA A 42 13.60 8.03 -4.23
CA ALA A 42 12.67 6.92 -4.39
C ALA A 42 11.22 7.36 -4.15
N ASN A 43 10.36 7.14 -5.12
CA ASN A 43 8.94 7.51 -5.06
C ASN A 43 8.05 6.29 -4.72
N TYR A 44 8.39 5.57 -3.65
CA TYR A 44 7.65 4.37 -3.24
C TYR A 44 6.60 4.62 -2.16
N GLY A 45 6.22 5.88 -1.96
CA GLY A 45 5.21 6.28 -0.98
C GLY A 45 5.77 6.76 0.35
N THR A 46 4.90 6.89 1.32
CA THR A 46 5.19 7.40 2.66
C THR A 46 5.45 6.24 3.61
N ALA A 47 6.62 6.26 4.25
CA ALA A 47 6.96 5.30 5.30
C ALA A 47 6.18 5.61 6.58
N ILE A 48 5.52 4.60 7.13
CA ILE A 48 4.81 4.65 8.41
C ILE A 48 5.21 3.46 9.29
N ASP A 49 4.76 3.43 10.51
CA ASP A 49 5.00 2.32 11.44
C ASP A 49 3.77 2.15 12.33
N GLN A 50 2.75 1.52 11.78
CA GLN A 50 1.45 1.38 12.42
C GLN A 50 1.03 -0.09 12.49
N PRO A 51 0.93 -0.69 13.70
CA PRO A 51 0.45 -2.06 13.83
C PRO A 51 -1.02 -2.15 13.41
N VAL A 52 -1.34 -3.10 12.52
CA VAL A 52 -2.73 -3.41 12.18
C VAL A 52 -3.39 -4.04 13.42
N PRO A 53 -4.53 -3.51 13.90
CA PRO A 53 -5.20 -4.08 15.05
C PRO A 53 -5.55 -5.56 14.84
N ALA A 54 -5.28 -6.41 15.84
CA ALA A 54 -5.53 -7.84 15.74
C ALA A 54 -7.00 -8.20 15.43
N ALA A 55 -7.94 -7.34 15.79
CA ALA A 55 -9.35 -7.50 15.43
C ALA A 55 -9.54 -7.29 13.91
N LEU A 56 -8.86 -6.30 13.33
CA LEU A 56 -8.91 -6.00 11.91
C LEU A 56 -8.23 -7.09 11.07
N GLU A 57 -7.07 -7.58 11.54
CA GLU A 57 -6.34 -8.67 10.86
C GLU A 57 -7.18 -9.94 10.70
N LYS A 58 -8.14 -10.17 11.59
CA LYS A 58 -9.01 -11.37 11.61
C LYS A 58 -10.33 -11.19 10.88
N LEU A 59 -10.62 -10.02 10.34
CA LEU A 59 -11.85 -9.82 9.56
C LEU A 59 -11.86 -10.71 8.32
N PRO A 60 -12.98 -11.42 8.08
CA PRO A 60 -13.04 -12.42 7.02
C PRO A 60 -13.20 -11.77 5.64
N MET A 61 -12.29 -12.08 4.75
CA MET A 61 -12.39 -11.85 3.32
C MET A 61 -12.77 -13.15 2.60
N THR A 62 -13.38 -13.04 1.44
CA THR A 62 -13.63 -14.20 0.57
C THR A 62 -12.90 -13.97 -0.75
N ASN A 63 -12.01 -14.89 -1.12
CA ASN A 63 -11.22 -14.76 -2.34
C ASN A 63 -12.01 -15.24 -3.60
N GLN A 64 -11.38 -15.12 -4.77
CA GLN A 64 -11.94 -15.53 -6.07
C GLN A 64 -12.27 -17.04 -6.15
N HIS A 65 -11.74 -17.87 -5.27
CA HIS A 65 -12.00 -19.30 -5.19
C HIS A 65 -13.14 -19.64 -4.21
N GLY A 66 -13.68 -18.63 -3.51
CA GLY A 66 -14.71 -18.81 -2.47
C GLY A 66 -14.16 -19.19 -1.11
N GLU A 67 -12.84 -19.16 -0.93
CA GLU A 67 -12.17 -19.48 0.30
C GLU A 67 -12.17 -18.29 1.25
N LYS A 68 -12.21 -18.57 2.55
CA LYS A 68 -12.09 -17.55 3.58
C LYS A 68 -10.61 -17.32 3.91
N VAL A 69 -10.19 -16.07 3.77
CA VAL A 69 -8.85 -15.60 4.10
C VAL A 69 -8.94 -14.38 5.01
N THR A 70 -7.87 -14.03 5.67
CA THR A 70 -7.75 -12.85 6.56
C THR A 70 -6.35 -12.28 6.38
N LEU A 71 -6.07 -11.06 6.81
CA LEU A 71 -4.68 -10.57 6.86
C LEU A 71 -3.81 -11.46 7.77
N ASP A 72 -4.37 -11.96 8.87
CA ASP A 72 -3.67 -12.89 9.78
C ASP A 72 -3.23 -14.20 9.08
N SER A 73 -3.97 -14.65 8.05
CA SER A 73 -3.59 -15.84 7.25
C SER A 73 -2.34 -15.63 6.39
N PHE A 74 -1.92 -14.39 6.18
CA PHE A 74 -0.73 -14.04 5.40
C PHE A 74 0.48 -13.70 6.27
N LYS A 75 0.39 -13.80 7.59
CA LYS A 75 1.53 -13.56 8.49
C LYS A 75 2.75 -14.38 8.10
N GLY A 76 3.91 -13.76 8.21
CA GLY A 76 5.17 -14.32 7.70
C GLY A 76 5.50 -13.92 6.27
N LYS A 77 4.54 -13.31 5.54
CA LYS A 77 4.77 -12.68 4.23
C LYS A 77 4.64 -11.17 4.35
N THR A 78 5.30 -10.45 3.47
CA THR A 78 4.97 -9.04 3.19
C THR A 78 3.70 -9.00 2.36
N VAL A 79 2.70 -8.21 2.77
CA VAL A 79 1.43 -8.07 2.05
C VAL A 79 1.39 -6.74 1.32
N MET A 80 1.08 -6.76 0.02
CA MET A 80 0.72 -5.58 -0.75
C MET A 80 -0.80 -5.55 -0.91
N LEU A 81 -1.47 -4.68 -0.16
CA LEU A 81 -2.93 -4.53 -0.17
C LEU A 81 -3.31 -3.37 -1.10
N VAL A 82 -4.19 -3.63 -2.06
CA VAL A 82 -4.58 -2.66 -3.10
C VAL A 82 -6.09 -2.61 -3.21
N PRO A 83 -6.74 -1.48 -2.91
CA PRO A 83 -8.15 -1.28 -3.21
C PRO A 83 -8.42 -1.30 -4.72
N PHE A 84 -9.45 -2.01 -5.15
CA PHE A 84 -9.82 -2.09 -6.57
C PHE A 84 -11.30 -2.41 -6.76
N LEU A 85 -11.77 -2.39 -8.00
CA LEU A 85 -13.02 -3.05 -8.40
C LEU A 85 -12.93 -3.57 -9.84
N THR A 86 -13.61 -4.68 -10.10
CA THR A 86 -13.54 -5.32 -11.43
C THR A 86 -14.25 -4.54 -12.53
N LEU A 87 -15.09 -3.59 -12.18
CA LEU A 87 -15.88 -2.78 -13.10
C LEU A 87 -15.31 -1.37 -13.33
N CYS A 88 -14.16 -1.05 -12.74
CA CYS A 88 -13.46 0.18 -13.03
C CYS A 88 -12.99 0.16 -14.50
N ALA A 89 -13.47 1.12 -15.27
CA ALA A 89 -13.10 1.28 -16.67
C ALA A 89 -12.03 2.37 -16.87
N ASP A 90 -11.42 2.84 -15.79
CA ASP A 90 -10.52 3.99 -15.79
C ASP A 90 -9.11 3.59 -15.34
N ILE A 91 -8.84 3.51 -14.07
CA ILE A 91 -7.50 3.38 -13.50
C ILE A 91 -7.11 1.92 -13.12
N CYS A 92 -8.04 1.12 -12.58
CA CYS A 92 -7.74 -0.25 -12.12
C CYS A 92 -7.12 -1.16 -13.18
N PRO A 93 -7.43 -1.04 -14.50
CA PRO A 93 -6.72 -1.80 -15.52
C PRO A 93 -5.20 -1.55 -15.55
N PHE A 94 -4.76 -0.34 -15.20
CA PHE A 94 -3.34 0.02 -15.13
C PHE A 94 -2.71 -0.52 -13.86
N THR A 95 -3.39 -0.37 -12.72
CA THR A 95 -2.99 -1.01 -11.44
C THR A 95 -2.78 -2.50 -11.62
N THR A 96 -3.75 -3.22 -12.20
CA THR A 96 -3.62 -4.65 -12.50
C THR A 96 -2.45 -4.93 -13.43
N GLY A 97 -2.20 -4.07 -14.43
CA GLY A 97 -1.05 -4.17 -15.33
C GLY A 97 0.29 -4.07 -14.59
N ILE A 98 0.42 -3.13 -13.65
CA ILE A 98 1.60 -3.00 -12.79
C ILE A 98 1.75 -4.23 -11.90
N LEU A 99 0.68 -4.69 -11.25
CA LEU A 99 0.73 -5.87 -10.37
C LEU A 99 1.17 -7.14 -11.11
N LEU A 100 0.80 -7.31 -12.39
CA LEU A 100 1.32 -8.40 -13.23
C LEU A 100 2.82 -8.28 -13.47
N GLN A 101 3.35 -7.08 -13.62
CA GLN A 101 4.78 -6.86 -13.74
C GLN A 101 5.50 -7.10 -12.41
N VAL A 102 4.91 -6.68 -11.29
CA VAL A 102 5.41 -6.95 -9.93
C VAL A 102 5.45 -8.46 -9.68
N GLU A 103 4.36 -9.18 -9.93
CA GLU A 103 4.29 -10.63 -9.77
C GLU A 103 5.40 -11.34 -10.57
N LYS A 104 5.57 -10.98 -11.84
CA LYS A 104 6.61 -11.51 -12.72
C LYS A 104 8.02 -11.23 -12.18
N ALA A 105 8.26 -10.02 -11.65
CA ALA A 105 9.54 -9.66 -11.06
C ALA A 105 9.83 -10.45 -9.78
N LEU A 106 8.82 -10.61 -8.92
CA LEU A 106 8.93 -11.43 -7.70
C LEU A 106 9.23 -12.91 -8.02
N GLU A 107 8.61 -13.45 -9.08
CA GLU A 107 8.90 -14.82 -9.55
C GLU A 107 10.35 -14.93 -10.06
N ALA A 108 10.81 -14.00 -10.87
CA ALA A 108 12.16 -13.97 -11.42
C ALA A 108 13.24 -13.86 -10.34
N ASP A 109 12.96 -13.14 -9.25
CA ASP A 109 13.87 -12.96 -8.11
C ASP A 109 13.68 -14.02 -7.00
N HIS A 110 12.86 -15.04 -7.23
CA HIS A 110 12.51 -16.08 -6.25
C HIS A 110 11.91 -15.52 -4.94
N ALA A 111 11.29 -14.35 -5.00
CA ALA A 111 10.68 -13.64 -3.87
C ALA A 111 9.16 -13.90 -3.76
N ALA A 112 8.52 -14.52 -4.75
CA ALA A 112 7.07 -14.73 -4.80
C ALA A 112 6.50 -15.44 -3.55
N SER A 113 7.26 -16.33 -2.92
CA SER A 113 6.82 -17.00 -1.68
C SER A 113 6.83 -16.09 -0.44
N LYS A 114 7.52 -14.95 -0.50
CA LYS A 114 7.66 -13.99 0.62
C LYS A 114 6.66 -12.85 0.55
N VAL A 115 5.98 -12.69 -0.57
CA VAL A 115 5.02 -11.61 -0.80
C VAL A 115 3.63 -12.20 -1.06
N GLU A 116 2.60 -11.52 -0.59
CA GLU A 116 1.22 -11.77 -0.95
C GLU A 116 0.62 -10.48 -1.49
N ILE A 117 0.19 -10.48 -2.74
CA ILE A 117 -0.57 -9.38 -3.31
C ILE A 117 -2.06 -9.64 -3.04
N VAL A 118 -2.77 -8.64 -2.54
CA VAL A 118 -4.19 -8.72 -2.19
C VAL A 118 -4.93 -7.53 -2.81
N GLU A 119 -5.67 -7.76 -3.88
CA GLU A 119 -6.63 -6.77 -4.40
C GLU A 119 -7.94 -6.88 -3.62
N LEU A 120 -8.27 -5.82 -2.85
CA LEU A 120 -9.48 -5.74 -2.03
C LEU A 120 -10.58 -4.98 -2.76
N SER A 121 -11.66 -5.67 -3.11
CA SER A 121 -12.79 -5.02 -3.78
C SER A 121 -13.47 -3.97 -2.90
N VAL A 122 -13.59 -2.76 -3.44
CA VAL A 122 -14.37 -1.65 -2.86
C VAL A 122 -15.83 -1.64 -3.33
N ASP A 123 -16.22 -2.60 -4.17
CA ASP A 123 -17.62 -2.81 -4.59
C ASP A 123 -18.09 -4.25 -4.33
N PRO A 124 -18.17 -4.67 -3.07
CA PRO A 124 -18.54 -6.04 -2.74
C PRO A 124 -19.97 -6.45 -3.18
N HIS A 125 -20.79 -5.49 -3.61
CA HIS A 125 -22.13 -5.81 -4.15
C HIS A 125 -22.07 -6.38 -5.56
N ARG A 126 -21.27 -5.81 -6.45
CA ARG A 126 -21.10 -6.27 -7.83
C ARG A 126 -19.96 -7.28 -7.97
N ASP A 127 -18.90 -7.15 -7.19
CA ASP A 127 -17.74 -8.05 -7.20
C ASP A 127 -18.05 -9.35 -6.43
N THR A 128 -18.87 -10.18 -7.03
CA THR A 128 -19.13 -11.53 -6.52
C THR A 128 -17.90 -12.42 -6.71
N THR A 129 -17.81 -13.52 -5.97
CA THR A 129 -16.75 -14.54 -6.14
C THR A 129 -16.62 -14.99 -7.60
N THR A 130 -17.76 -15.19 -8.29
CA THR A 130 -17.78 -15.54 -9.71
C THR A 130 -17.15 -14.45 -10.58
N ARG A 131 -17.42 -13.18 -10.29
CA ARG A 131 -16.84 -12.05 -11.03
C ARG A 131 -15.35 -11.90 -10.75
N LEU A 132 -14.94 -11.99 -9.49
CA LEU A 132 -13.52 -11.99 -9.13
C LEU A 132 -12.76 -13.12 -9.84
N ALA A 133 -13.29 -14.35 -9.86
CA ALA A 133 -12.71 -15.47 -10.60
C ALA A 133 -12.63 -15.22 -12.11
N ALA A 134 -13.68 -14.60 -12.69
CA ALA A 134 -13.68 -14.25 -14.11
C ALA A 134 -12.65 -13.14 -14.43
N TYR A 135 -12.46 -12.17 -13.51
CA TYR A 135 -11.46 -11.11 -13.65
C TYR A 135 -10.04 -11.67 -13.52
N ALA A 136 -9.76 -12.49 -12.51
CA ALA A 136 -8.47 -13.18 -12.37
C ALA A 136 -8.11 -13.98 -13.62
N LYS A 137 -9.07 -14.73 -14.16
CA LYS A 137 -8.87 -15.48 -15.42
C LYS A 137 -8.65 -14.57 -16.63
N LEU A 138 -9.31 -13.42 -16.68
CA LEU A 138 -9.18 -12.44 -17.76
C LEU A 138 -7.81 -11.79 -17.76
N THR A 139 -7.33 -11.41 -16.57
CA THR A 139 -6.08 -10.66 -16.36
C THR A 139 -4.87 -11.57 -16.21
N HIS A 140 -5.08 -12.85 -15.92
CA HIS A 140 -4.05 -13.82 -15.50
C HIS A 140 -3.43 -13.49 -14.13
N ALA A 141 -4.17 -12.78 -13.27
CA ALA A 141 -3.75 -12.49 -11.90
C ALA A 141 -3.58 -13.78 -11.08
N GLY A 142 -2.38 -14.01 -10.56
CA GLY A 142 -2.06 -15.18 -9.72
C GLY A 142 -2.26 -14.93 -8.22
N TRP A 143 -2.56 -13.70 -7.83
CA TRP A 143 -2.71 -13.26 -6.44
C TRP A 143 -4.15 -13.35 -5.91
N GLN A 144 -4.37 -12.86 -4.66
CA GLN A 144 -5.68 -12.85 -4.02
C GLN A 144 -6.53 -11.67 -4.49
N LEU A 145 -7.65 -11.95 -5.14
CA LEU A 145 -8.71 -10.98 -5.37
C LEU A 145 -9.81 -11.25 -4.33
N VAL A 146 -9.98 -10.33 -3.40
CA VAL A 146 -10.86 -10.56 -2.25
C VAL A 146 -12.01 -9.56 -2.17
N ARG A 147 -13.08 -10.01 -1.54
CA ARG A 147 -14.20 -9.16 -1.12
C ARG A 147 -14.53 -9.42 0.33
N MET A 148 -15.10 -8.43 0.99
CA MET A 148 -15.60 -8.58 2.36
C MET A 148 -17.02 -8.02 2.46
N ASN A 149 -17.70 -8.21 3.60
CA ASN A 149 -18.98 -7.54 3.79
C ASN A 149 -18.77 -6.02 3.97
N PRO A 150 -19.80 -5.19 3.69
CA PRO A 150 -19.64 -3.73 3.73
C PRO A 150 -19.24 -3.17 5.10
N ALA A 151 -19.66 -3.79 6.20
CA ALA A 151 -19.33 -3.31 7.54
C ALA A 151 -17.84 -3.54 7.88
N ASP A 152 -17.29 -4.70 7.48
CA ASP A 152 -15.87 -5.00 7.65
C ASP A 152 -15.02 -4.14 6.70
N LEU A 153 -15.49 -3.93 5.45
CA LEU A 153 -14.82 -3.03 4.50
C LEU A 153 -14.72 -1.60 5.04
N SER A 154 -15.75 -1.10 5.72
CA SER A 154 -15.71 0.22 6.35
C SER A 154 -14.66 0.31 7.47
N GLN A 155 -14.41 -0.79 8.21
CA GLN A 155 -13.35 -0.81 9.22
C GLN A 155 -11.96 -0.79 8.58
N PHE A 156 -11.76 -1.49 7.45
CA PHE A 156 -10.53 -1.41 6.66
C PHE A 156 -10.32 0.01 6.13
N GLN A 157 -11.35 0.60 5.53
CA GLN A 157 -11.31 1.98 5.06
C GLN A 157 -10.93 2.97 6.18
N GLU A 158 -11.51 2.81 7.37
CA GLU A 158 -11.21 3.70 8.50
C GLU A 158 -9.75 3.58 8.96
N PHE A 159 -9.18 2.37 8.94
CA PHE A 159 -7.81 2.13 9.36
C PHE A 159 -6.81 2.56 8.29
N PHE A 160 -6.90 2.03 7.08
CA PHE A 160 -5.96 2.27 5.98
C PHE A 160 -6.15 3.62 5.30
N LYS A 161 -7.25 4.32 5.54
CA LYS A 161 -7.58 5.66 5.03
C LYS A 161 -7.83 5.75 3.52
N PHE A 162 -7.96 4.63 2.81
CA PHE A 162 -8.43 4.69 1.43
C PHE A 162 -9.88 5.18 1.35
N THR A 163 -10.25 5.75 0.23
CA THR A 163 -11.60 6.28 0.02
C THR A 163 -12.33 5.55 -1.09
N TYR A 164 -13.63 5.39 -0.95
CA TYR A 164 -14.51 4.98 -2.03
C TYR A 164 -15.90 5.56 -1.85
N ILE A 165 -16.50 6.02 -2.94
CA ILE A 165 -17.85 6.57 -2.95
C ILE A 165 -18.62 6.08 -4.17
N LYS A 166 -19.90 5.79 -3.97
CA LYS A 166 -20.81 5.45 -5.06
C LYS A 166 -21.29 6.75 -5.72
N VAL A 167 -21.12 6.83 -7.04
CA VAL A 167 -21.54 7.97 -7.86
C VAL A 167 -22.47 7.51 -9.00
N PRO A 168 -23.27 8.42 -9.58
CA PRO A 168 -24.00 8.12 -10.81
C PRO A 168 -23.03 7.77 -11.95
N GLU A 169 -23.46 6.88 -12.85
CA GLU A 169 -22.73 6.66 -14.11
C GLU A 169 -22.70 7.90 -14.99
N GLY A 170 -21.65 7.98 -15.81
CA GLY A 170 -21.53 8.97 -16.86
C GLY A 170 -22.59 8.81 -17.97
N SER A 171 -22.55 9.72 -18.96
CA SER A 171 -23.42 9.63 -20.13
C SER A 171 -22.56 9.71 -21.40
N PRO A 172 -22.48 8.61 -22.18
CA PRO A 172 -23.11 7.29 -21.97
C PRO A 172 -22.51 6.54 -20.78
N PRO A 173 -23.28 5.62 -20.16
CA PRO A 173 -22.76 4.81 -19.05
C PRO A 173 -21.69 3.82 -19.54
N SER A 174 -20.76 3.50 -18.67
CA SER A 174 -19.77 2.44 -18.88
C SER A 174 -20.47 1.08 -19.08
N ILE A 175 -19.79 0.17 -19.75
CA ILE A 175 -20.34 -1.16 -20.06
C ILE A 175 -19.66 -2.21 -19.19
N ASP A 176 -20.45 -3.04 -18.55
CA ASP A 176 -19.97 -4.20 -17.83
C ASP A 176 -19.26 -5.16 -18.80
N TRP A 177 -17.97 -5.33 -18.63
CA TRP A 177 -17.11 -6.16 -19.49
C TRP A 177 -17.52 -7.65 -19.50
N MET A 178 -18.21 -8.13 -18.45
CA MET A 178 -18.63 -9.52 -18.31
C MET A 178 -20.02 -9.77 -18.93
N THR A 179 -20.94 -8.83 -18.77
CA THR A 179 -22.35 -9.01 -19.19
C THR A 179 -22.70 -8.24 -20.45
N GLY A 180 -21.91 -7.25 -20.85
CA GLY A 180 -22.21 -6.35 -21.97
C GLY A 180 -23.34 -5.35 -21.69
N LYS A 181 -23.81 -5.25 -20.45
CA LYS A 181 -24.90 -4.34 -20.07
C LYS A 181 -24.33 -3.00 -19.60
N PRO A 182 -25.08 -1.89 -19.80
CA PRO A 182 -24.75 -0.62 -19.18
C PRO A 182 -24.70 -0.73 -17.65
N LEU A 183 -23.72 -0.07 -17.04
CA LEU A 183 -23.62 0.06 -15.59
C LEU A 183 -24.68 1.06 -15.09
N THR A 184 -25.09 0.91 -13.84
CA THR A 184 -26.13 1.74 -13.22
C THR A 184 -25.56 2.74 -12.20
N TYR A 185 -24.32 2.54 -11.80
CA TYR A 185 -23.55 3.42 -10.93
C TYR A 185 -22.06 3.12 -11.08
N ASP A 186 -21.26 4.08 -10.72
CA ASP A 186 -19.80 3.94 -10.61
C ASP A 186 -19.35 4.03 -9.16
N ILE A 187 -18.12 3.59 -8.90
CA ILE A 187 -17.39 3.77 -7.64
C ILE A 187 -16.11 4.53 -7.93
N GLN A 188 -16.04 5.75 -7.44
CA GLN A 188 -14.79 6.48 -7.37
C GLN A 188 -14.05 6.06 -6.10
N HIS A 189 -12.78 5.71 -6.22
CA HIS A 189 -11.93 5.31 -5.11
C HIS A 189 -10.53 5.91 -5.27
N SER A 190 -9.80 6.01 -4.16
CA SER A 190 -8.37 6.36 -4.19
C SER A 190 -7.54 5.22 -4.75
N ASP A 191 -6.41 5.57 -5.38
CA ASP A 191 -5.54 4.64 -6.11
C ASP A 191 -4.36 4.13 -5.26
N ASP A 192 -4.61 4.01 -3.96
CA ASP A 192 -3.62 3.66 -2.95
C ASP A 192 -3.10 2.23 -3.10
N TYR A 193 -1.87 2.01 -2.61
CA TYR A 193 -1.47 0.70 -2.13
C TYR A 193 -0.83 0.80 -0.73
N PHE A 194 -0.92 -0.30 0.01
CA PHE A 194 -0.39 -0.41 1.37
C PHE A 194 0.55 -1.60 1.46
N VAL A 195 1.72 -1.42 2.07
CA VAL A 195 2.65 -2.53 2.31
C VAL A 195 2.67 -2.84 3.80
N ILE A 196 2.32 -4.08 4.14
CA ILE A 196 2.26 -4.60 5.50
C ILE A 196 3.40 -5.60 5.69
N ASP A 197 4.17 -5.46 6.76
CA ASP A 197 5.31 -6.33 7.03
C ASP A 197 4.85 -7.75 7.50
N PRO A 198 5.76 -8.74 7.55
CA PRO A 198 5.44 -10.10 7.98
C PRO A 198 4.91 -10.22 9.42
N LYS A 199 5.00 -9.16 10.22
CA LYS A 199 4.50 -9.12 11.60
C LYS A 199 3.11 -8.49 11.71
N GLY A 200 2.59 -7.90 10.63
CA GLY A 200 1.30 -7.24 10.59
C GLY A 200 1.37 -5.75 10.89
N ASN A 201 2.50 -5.08 10.66
CA ASN A 201 2.57 -3.63 10.74
C ASN A 201 2.47 -3.04 9.33
N GLU A 202 1.61 -2.06 9.15
CA GLU A 202 1.59 -1.21 7.96
C GLU A 202 2.86 -0.37 7.93
N ARG A 203 3.61 -0.43 6.83
CA ARG A 203 4.94 0.14 6.71
C ARG A 203 5.05 1.21 5.63
N ILE A 204 4.28 1.08 4.57
CA ILE A 204 4.25 2.03 3.45
C ILE A 204 2.80 2.28 3.09
N VAL A 205 2.47 3.51 2.78
CA VAL A 205 1.30 3.92 2.03
C VAL A 205 1.72 4.73 0.82
N GLU A 206 1.20 4.39 -0.35
CA GLU A 206 1.29 5.18 -1.57
C GLU A 206 -0.12 5.60 -1.97
N ASP A 207 -0.33 6.88 -2.22
CA ASP A 207 -1.63 7.50 -2.54
C ASP A 207 -1.64 8.21 -3.91
N ALA A 208 -0.71 7.82 -4.79
CA ALA A 208 -0.60 8.36 -6.14
C ALA A 208 -1.27 7.44 -7.19
N ALA A 209 -1.46 7.95 -8.40
CA ALA A 209 -2.07 7.19 -9.50
C ALA A 209 -1.08 6.19 -10.12
N PRO A 210 -1.55 5.03 -10.65
CA PRO A 210 -0.67 4.09 -11.33
C PRO A 210 -0.25 4.59 -12.72
N ASP A 211 1.06 4.66 -12.99
CA ASP A 211 1.63 4.87 -14.33
C ASP A 211 2.10 3.54 -14.93
N TYR A 212 1.27 2.94 -15.73
CA TYR A 212 1.53 1.65 -16.36
C TYR A 212 2.16 1.80 -17.76
N THR A 213 3.38 1.38 -17.89
CA THR A 213 4.08 1.27 -19.17
C THR A 213 3.98 -0.15 -19.71
N GLY A 214 3.01 -0.42 -20.58
CA GLY A 214 2.83 -1.74 -21.17
C GLY A 214 1.59 -1.87 -22.03
N LYS A 215 1.33 -3.08 -22.52
CA LYS A 215 0.11 -3.41 -23.27
C LYS A 215 -0.94 -3.98 -22.32
N LEU A 216 -2.02 -3.27 -22.15
CA LEU A 216 -3.19 -3.83 -21.45
C LEU A 216 -3.73 -5.06 -22.19
N ASN A 217 -4.31 -5.97 -21.43
CA ASN A 217 -5.12 -7.04 -22.01
C ASN A 217 -6.14 -6.43 -22.99
N PRO A 218 -6.25 -6.95 -24.25
CA PRO A 218 -7.14 -6.35 -25.27
C PRO A 218 -8.60 -6.25 -24.86
N LYS A 219 -9.06 -7.11 -23.94
CA LYS A 219 -10.43 -7.03 -23.42
C LYS A 219 -10.57 -5.85 -22.46
N LEU A 220 -9.63 -5.64 -21.54
CA LEU A 220 -9.61 -4.46 -20.65
C LEU A 220 -9.47 -3.18 -21.46
N GLN A 221 -8.55 -3.15 -22.42
CA GLN A 221 -8.38 -2.02 -23.36
C GLN A 221 -9.70 -1.63 -24.04
N LYS A 222 -10.51 -2.62 -24.44
CA LYS A 222 -11.81 -2.38 -25.08
C LYS A 222 -12.82 -1.71 -24.15
N PHE A 223 -12.76 -1.98 -22.85
CA PHE A 223 -13.69 -1.48 -21.84
C PHE A 223 -13.25 -0.17 -21.16
N LEU A 224 -12.06 0.33 -21.49
CA LEU A 224 -11.63 1.64 -20.96
C LEU A 224 -12.65 2.73 -21.30
N SER A 225 -12.96 3.54 -20.33
CA SER A 225 -13.73 4.78 -20.49
C SER A 225 -13.00 5.80 -21.37
N ALA A 226 -13.59 6.93 -21.67
CA ALA A 226 -12.89 8.03 -22.32
C ALA A 226 -11.76 8.55 -21.43
N GLU A 227 -12.00 8.66 -20.12
CA GLU A 227 -11.05 9.09 -19.11
C GLU A 227 -9.89 8.08 -18.97
N GLY A 228 -10.18 6.78 -18.87
CA GLY A 228 -9.15 5.74 -18.84
C GLY A 228 -8.27 5.73 -20.09
N ARG A 229 -8.81 6.02 -21.27
CA ARG A 229 -8.00 6.19 -22.48
C ARG A 229 -7.14 7.45 -22.45
N GLU A 230 -7.57 8.49 -21.73
CA GLU A 230 -6.75 9.68 -21.53
C GLU A 230 -5.65 9.44 -20.49
N HIS A 231 -5.97 8.80 -19.39
CA HIS A 231 -4.98 8.38 -18.37
C HIS A 231 -3.91 7.46 -18.95
N GLN A 232 -4.27 6.60 -19.89
CA GLN A 232 -3.29 5.76 -20.60
C GLN A 232 -2.23 6.57 -21.37
N LYS A 233 -2.57 7.77 -21.83
CA LYS A 233 -1.64 8.64 -22.59
C LYS A 233 -0.94 9.65 -21.69
N HIS A 234 -1.66 10.10 -20.68
CA HIS A 234 -1.28 11.15 -19.75
C HIS A 234 -1.65 10.70 -18.32
N PRO A 235 -0.81 9.85 -17.69
CA PRO A 235 -1.05 9.40 -16.32
C PRO A 235 -1.23 10.60 -15.37
N PRO A 236 -2.19 10.55 -14.45
CA PRO A 236 -2.33 11.58 -13.42
C PRO A 236 -1.06 11.71 -12.56
N GLN A 237 -0.82 12.90 -12.03
CA GLN A 237 0.33 13.17 -11.19
C GLN A 237 -0.11 13.59 -9.78
N PRO A 238 0.57 13.15 -8.70
CA PRO A 238 1.72 12.25 -8.68
C PRO A 238 1.35 10.84 -9.12
N ASP A 239 2.35 10.04 -9.52
CA ASP A 239 2.15 8.68 -9.98
C ASP A 239 3.12 7.69 -9.31
N TRP A 240 2.82 6.39 -9.46
CA TRP A 240 3.68 5.28 -9.09
C TRP A 240 3.76 4.24 -10.21
N THR A 241 4.91 3.60 -10.30
CA THR A 241 5.24 2.63 -11.36
C THR A 241 5.49 1.23 -10.79
N THR A 242 5.75 0.26 -11.66
CA THR A 242 6.25 -1.07 -11.23
C THR A 242 7.55 -0.96 -10.43
N ALA A 243 8.43 -0.02 -10.78
CA ALA A 243 9.70 0.19 -10.07
C ALA A 243 9.45 0.66 -8.63
N ASP A 244 8.55 1.64 -8.45
CA ASP A 244 8.20 2.16 -7.13
C ASP A 244 7.56 1.09 -6.25
N ALA A 245 6.65 0.28 -6.80
CA ALA A 245 6.03 -0.83 -6.09
C ALA A 245 7.05 -1.89 -5.64
N LEU A 246 8.01 -2.24 -6.52
CA LEU A 246 9.09 -3.19 -6.17
C LEU A 246 10.04 -2.59 -5.14
N GLU A 247 10.33 -1.30 -5.22
CA GLU A 247 11.14 -0.62 -4.23
C GLU A 247 10.47 -0.57 -2.86
N ALA A 248 9.15 -0.27 -2.81
CA ALA A 248 8.35 -0.34 -1.58
C ALA A 248 8.42 -1.73 -0.93
N LEU A 249 8.18 -2.78 -1.70
CA LEU A 249 8.27 -4.16 -1.23
C LEU A 249 9.69 -4.50 -0.76
N GLY A 250 10.70 -4.17 -1.57
CA GLY A 250 12.11 -4.42 -1.25
C GLY A 250 12.57 -3.70 0.01
N HIS A 251 12.12 -2.46 0.20
CA HIS A 251 12.39 -1.68 1.41
C HIS A 251 11.86 -2.37 2.67
N VAL A 252 10.61 -2.83 2.64
CA VAL A 252 9.97 -3.55 3.78
C VAL A 252 10.60 -4.91 4.01
N MET A 253 11.02 -5.59 2.94
CA MET A 253 11.67 -6.91 2.99
C MET A 253 13.17 -6.86 3.32
N HIS A 254 13.79 -5.66 3.31
CA HIS A 254 15.25 -5.46 3.38
C HIS A 254 15.99 -6.26 2.29
N GLN A 255 15.46 -6.27 1.09
CA GLN A 255 15.97 -6.98 -0.07
C GLN A 255 15.80 -6.11 -1.33
N GLU A 256 16.82 -6.00 -2.17
CA GLU A 256 16.66 -5.39 -3.49
C GLU A 256 15.78 -6.28 -4.38
N LEU A 257 14.80 -5.69 -5.01
CA LEU A 257 13.93 -6.35 -5.98
C LEU A 257 14.10 -5.65 -7.34
N PRO A 258 14.90 -6.21 -8.25
CA PRO A 258 15.18 -5.58 -9.52
C PRO A 258 13.93 -5.56 -10.41
N VAL A 259 13.69 -4.45 -11.08
CA VAL A 259 12.69 -4.36 -12.14
C VAL A 259 13.13 -5.29 -13.28
N ALA A 260 12.36 -6.34 -13.54
CA ALA A 260 12.62 -7.16 -14.72
C ALA A 260 12.51 -6.27 -15.97
N ALA A 261 13.55 -6.29 -16.80
CA ALA A 261 13.51 -5.56 -18.08
C ALA A 261 12.23 -5.96 -18.82
N ALA A 262 11.43 -4.95 -19.20
CA ALA A 262 10.23 -5.16 -19.98
C ALA A 262 10.61 -5.87 -21.28
N GLY A 263 10.18 -7.13 -21.43
CA GLY A 263 10.42 -7.94 -22.61
C GLY A 263 9.37 -7.69 -23.70
#